data_c34bcae856cd6f2bc6b3f4db60285e80
#
_entry.id   c34bcae856cd6f2bc6b3f4db60285e80
#
_cell.length_a   1.000
_cell.length_b   1.000
_cell.length_c   1.000
_cell.angle_alpha   90.00
_cell.angle_beta   90.00
_cell.angle_gamma   90.00
#
_symmetry.space_group_name_H-M   'P 1'
#
loop_
_entity.id
_entity.type
_entity.pdbx_description
1 polymer ?
#
loop_
_entity_poly.entity_id
_entity_poly.type
_entity_poly.pdbx_seq_one_letter_code
_entity_poly.pdbx_strand_id
1 'polypeptide(L)'
;MNISVKNNITAKQAQSGRFFPRKWMNVAALVVALICAYGIVQGGLWLNNKYQQVSHPPTLIYGTWVEGNVAPYLAENIVINQSGVTVNGGVVSTKFSFDGETFRYQHGTEERVFRFGLGNFSSMKLDTKVAYQPVYVKTL
;
A
#
# COMPACT_ATOMS: atom_id res chain seq x y z
N MET A 1 -19.46 -4.82 -85.81
CA MET A 1 -18.81 -5.90 -85.10
C MET A 1 -18.53 -5.44 -83.72
N ASN A 2 -19.42 -5.75 -82.76
CA ASN A 2 -19.28 -5.39 -81.37
C ASN A 2 -18.84 -6.62 -80.60
N ILE A 3 -17.66 -6.57 -79.98
CA ILE A 3 -17.21 -7.59 -78.99
C ILE A 3 -17.23 -6.90 -77.66
N SER A 4 -18.27 -7.20 -76.90
CA SER A 4 -18.39 -6.82 -75.52
C SER A 4 -17.64 -7.82 -74.64
N VAL A 5 -16.50 -7.45 -74.09
CA VAL A 5 -15.79 -8.25 -73.08
C VAL A 5 -16.31 -7.86 -71.71
N LYS A 6 -17.13 -8.70 -71.14
CA LYS A 6 -17.57 -8.62 -69.76
C LYS A 6 -16.50 -9.17 -68.84
N ASN A 7 -15.70 -8.31 -68.23
CA ASN A 7 -14.81 -8.68 -67.13
C ASN A 7 -15.58 -8.79 -65.84
N ASN A 8 -16.02 -9.97 -65.51
CA ASN A 8 -16.49 -10.31 -64.15
C ASN A 8 -15.30 -10.53 -63.24
N ILE A 9 -14.84 -9.49 -62.60
CA ILE A 9 -13.91 -9.64 -61.49
C ILE A 9 -14.74 -9.86 -60.24
N THR A 10 -15.01 -11.11 -59.94
CA THR A 10 -15.61 -11.52 -58.66
C THR A 10 -14.54 -11.40 -57.60
N ALA A 11 -14.56 -10.31 -56.85
CA ALA A 11 -13.77 -10.15 -55.62
C ALA A 11 -14.30 -11.15 -54.61
N LYS A 12 -13.57 -12.26 -54.44
CA LYS A 12 -13.82 -13.26 -53.42
C LYS A 12 -13.35 -12.67 -52.07
N GLN A 13 -14.28 -11.99 -51.38
CA GLN A 13 -14.06 -11.63 -49.99
C GLN A 13 -13.91 -12.95 -49.17
N ALA A 14 -12.69 -13.25 -48.82
CA ALA A 14 -12.39 -14.29 -47.85
C ALA A 14 -12.83 -13.82 -46.47
N GLN A 15 -14.10 -14.04 -46.11
CA GLN A 15 -14.56 -14.00 -44.75
C GLN A 15 -13.95 -15.22 -44.02
N SER A 16 -12.80 -15.03 -43.45
CA SER A 16 -12.24 -15.94 -42.46
C SER A 16 -13.02 -15.78 -41.14
N GLY A 17 -14.25 -16.24 -41.17
CA GLY A 17 -15.03 -16.46 -39.96
C GLY A 17 -14.47 -17.65 -39.21
N ARG A 18 -13.52 -17.43 -38.28
CA ARG A 18 -13.17 -18.44 -37.29
C ARG A 18 -14.39 -18.67 -36.42
N PHE A 19 -15.17 -19.70 -36.73
CA PHE A 19 -16.23 -20.23 -35.88
C PHE A 19 -15.56 -20.84 -34.64
N PHE A 20 -15.31 -20.04 -33.63
CA PHE A 20 -14.99 -20.56 -32.29
C PHE A 20 -16.27 -21.20 -31.73
N PRO A 21 -16.23 -22.46 -31.30
CA PRO A 21 -17.39 -23.11 -30.73
C PRO A 21 -17.89 -22.32 -29.51
N ARG A 22 -19.18 -22.10 -29.43
CA ARG A 22 -19.84 -21.28 -28.41
C ARG A 22 -19.41 -21.59 -26.96
N LYS A 23 -18.99 -22.82 -26.69
CA LYS A 23 -18.41 -23.26 -25.42
C LYS A 23 -17.05 -22.59 -25.11
N TRP A 24 -16.20 -22.40 -26.09
CA TRP A 24 -14.90 -21.74 -25.93
C TRP A 24 -15.03 -20.23 -25.75
N MET A 25 -16.06 -19.64 -26.35
CA MET A 25 -16.36 -18.23 -26.12
C MET A 25 -16.73 -17.93 -24.68
N ASN A 26 -17.52 -18.83 -24.04
CA ASN A 26 -17.87 -18.69 -22.62
C ASN A 26 -16.65 -18.87 -21.69
N VAL A 27 -15.76 -19.80 -22.01
CA VAL A 27 -14.52 -20.00 -21.26
C VAL A 27 -13.58 -18.80 -21.41
N ALA A 28 -13.43 -18.27 -22.62
CA ALA A 28 -12.63 -17.09 -22.87
C ALA A 28 -13.19 -15.86 -22.12
N ALA A 29 -14.51 -15.66 -22.12
CA ALA A 29 -15.16 -14.59 -21.37
C ALA A 29 -14.94 -14.73 -19.86
N LEU A 30 -14.98 -15.95 -19.31
CA LEU A 30 -14.71 -16.24 -17.91
C LEU A 30 -13.26 -15.91 -17.52
N VAL A 31 -12.30 -16.28 -18.35
CA VAL A 31 -10.87 -15.97 -18.14
C VAL A 31 -10.63 -14.46 -18.16
N VAL A 32 -11.23 -13.75 -19.12
CA VAL A 32 -11.11 -12.27 -19.19
C VAL A 32 -11.74 -11.63 -17.94
N ALA A 33 -12.90 -12.11 -17.49
CA ALA A 33 -13.54 -11.59 -16.27
C ALA A 33 -12.67 -11.80 -15.02
N LEU A 34 -12.00 -12.95 -14.90
CA LEU A 34 -11.08 -13.23 -13.78
C LEU A 34 -9.84 -12.31 -13.82
N ILE A 35 -9.27 -12.09 -15.00
CA ILE A 35 -8.13 -11.17 -15.17
C ILE A 35 -8.53 -9.74 -14.81
N CYS A 36 -9.69 -9.28 -15.25
CA CYS A 36 -10.22 -7.95 -14.91
C CYS A 36 -10.47 -7.82 -13.40
N ALA A 37 -11.08 -8.82 -12.77
CA ALA A 37 -11.31 -8.83 -11.33
C ALA A 37 -9.99 -8.76 -10.55
N TYR A 38 -8.99 -9.54 -10.94
CA TYR A 38 -7.65 -9.50 -10.35
C TYR A 38 -7.01 -8.12 -10.50
N GLY A 39 -7.09 -7.51 -11.68
CA GLY A 39 -6.57 -6.16 -11.95
C GLY A 39 -7.22 -5.08 -11.08
N ILE A 40 -8.54 -5.17 -10.87
CA ILE A 40 -9.28 -4.22 -10.01
C ILE A 40 -8.83 -4.36 -8.55
N VAL A 41 -8.65 -5.57 -8.05
CA VAL A 41 -8.18 -5.80 -6.68
C VAL A 41 -6.77 -5.25 -6.47
N GLN A 42 -5.84 -5.57 -7.36
CA GLN A 42 -4.46 -5.07 -7.27
C GLN A 42 -4.37 -3.55 -7.43
N GLY A 43 -5.12 -2.99 -8.38
CA GLY A 43 -5.19 -1.54 -8.59
C GLY A 43 -5.80 -0.82 -7.40
N GLY A 44 -6.85 -1.38 -6.80
CA GLY A 44 -7.50 -0.84 -5.60
C GLY A 44 -6.56 -0.81 -4.40
N LEU A 45 -5.82 -1.88 -4.15
CA LEU A 45 -4.83 -1.94 -3.06
C LEU A 45 -3.69 -0.94 -3.28
N TRP A 46 -3.18 -0.82 -4.50
CA TRP A 46 -2.13 0.15 -4.83
C TRP A 46 -2.60 1.59 -4.65
N LEU A 47 -3.80 1.91 -5.10
CA LEU A 47 -4.39 3.23 -4.98
C LEU A 47 -4.65 3.60 -3.51
N ASN A 48 -5.15 2.65 -2.72
CA ASN A 48 -5.37 2.85 -1.28
C ASN A 48 -4.05 3.16 -0.55
N ASN A 49 -2.97 2.42 -0.84
CA ASN A 49 -1.66 2.70 -0.26
C ASN A 49 -1.12 4.09 -0.65
N LYS A 50 -1.33 4.50 -1.90
CA LYS A 50 -0.96 5.86 -2.35
C LYS A 50 -1.78 6.95 -1.68
N TYR A 51 -3.07 6.72 -1.52
CA TYR A 51 -3.98 7.66 -0.86
C TYR A 51 -3.59 7.88 0.60
N GLN A 52 -3.27 6.81 1.33
CA GLN A 52 -2.81 6.89 2.72
C GLN A 52 -1.53 7.73 2.87
N GLN A 53 -0.55 7.53 2.00
CA GLN A 53 0.70 8.29 2.02
C GLN A 53 0.53 9.80 1.74
N VAL A 54 -0.45 10.17 0.91
CA VAL A 54 -0.72 11.57 0.58
C VAL A 54 -1.54 12.25 1.67
N SER A 55 -2.50 11.53 2.26
CA SER A 55 -3.40 12.08 3.28
C SER A 55 -2.73 12.29 4.64
N HIS A 56 -1.72 11.47 4.98
CA HIS A 56 -1.01 11.53 6.26
C HIS A 56 0.49 11.45 6.03
N PRO A 57 1.14 12.59 5.71
CA PRO A 57 2.59 12.59 5.49
C PRO A 57 3.34 12.20 6.76
N PRO A 58 4.41 11.40 6.68
CA PRO A 58 5.17 10.95 7.83
C PRO A 58 5.83 12.09 8.62
N THR A 59 5.93 13.27 8.03
CA THR A 59 6.42 14.47 8.72
C THR A 59 5.62 14.86 9.96
N LEU A 60 4.35 14.45 10.05
CA LEU A 60 3.48 14.70 11.21
C LEU A 60 4.03 14.03 12.48
N ILE A 61 4.68 12.87 12.33
CA ILE A 61 5.23 12.12 13.46
C ILE A 61 6.72 12.35 13.69
N TYR A 62 7.39 13.17 12.87
CA TYR A 62 8.81 13.51 13.09
C TYR A 62 8.99 14.27 14.38
N GLY A 63 10.05 13.96 15.08
CA GLY A 63 10.42 14.58 16.35
C GLY A 63 10.93 13.58 17.37
N THR A 64 11.07 14.06 18.59
CA THR A 64 11.53 13.30 19.75
C THR A 64 10.33 12.84 20.56
N TRP A 65 10.30 11.55 20.90
CA TRP A 65 9.23 10.91 21.65
C TRP A 65 9.83 10.30 22.93
N VAL A 66 9.29 10.65 24.07
CA VAL A 66 9.77 10.18 25.36
C VAL A 66 8.71 9.36 26.04
N GLU A 67 9.08 8.22 26.58
CA GLU A 67 8.17 7.38 27.35
C GLU A 67 7.67 8.14 28.60
N GLY A 68 6.34 8.24 28.70
CA GLY A 68 5.68 8.81 29.88
C GLY A 68 5.46 7.78 30.98
N ASN A 69 5.11 8.29 32.18
CA ASN A 69 4.77 7.47 33.37
C ASN A 69 5.91 6.57 33.91
N VAL A 70 7.15 6.87 33.53
CA VAL A 70 8.36 6.23 34.07
C VAL A 70 9.31 7.29 34.59
N ALA A 71 10.24 6.89 35.48
CA ALA A 71 11.27 7.81 35.94
C ALA A 71 12.15 8.27 34.77
N PRO A 72 12.56 9.56 34.71
CA PRO A 72 13.28 10.13 33.55
C PRO A 72 14.53 9.37 33.13
N TYR A 73 15.21 8.72 34.05
CA TYR A 73 16.42 7.92 33.80
C TYR A 73 16.13 6.53 33.22
N LEU A 74 14.87 6.10 33.24
CA LEU A 74 14.40 4.83 32.66
C LEU A 74 13.60 5.05 31.38
N ALA A 75 13.22 6.29 31.07
CA ALA A 75 12.39 6.63 29.95
C ALA A 75 13.09 6.30 28.62
N GLU A 76 12.44 5.49 27.78
CA GLU A 76 12.92 5.27 26.42
C GLU A 76 12.71 6.53 25.57
N ASN A 77 13.73 6.90 24.81
CA ASN A 77 13.70 8.05 23.91
C ASN A 77 13.72 7.55 22.46
N ILE A 78 12.68 7.89 21.69
CA ILE A 78 12.57 7.53 20.27
C ILE A 78 12.63 8.82 19.45
N VAL A 79 13.56 8.89 18.50
CA VAL A 79 13.65 10.00 17.54
C VAL A 79 13.25 9.49 16.16
N ILE A 80 12.25 10.11 15.56
CA ILE A 80 11.75 9.78 14.23
C ILE A 80 12.09 10.93 13.29
N ASN A 81 12.77 10.64 12.19
CA ASN A 81 13.13 11.60 11.18
C ASN A 81 13.16 10.95 9.78
N GLN A 82 13.51 11.72 8.76
CA GLN A 82 13.57 11.23 7.37
C GLN A 82 14.60 10.10 7.18
N SER A 83 15.64 10.03 8.00
CA SER A 83 16.70 9.01 7.91
C SER A 83 16.30 7.69 8.59
N GLY A 84 15.22 7.70 9.39
CA GLY A 84 14.73 6.52 10.09
C GLY A 84 14.37 6.77 11.55
N VAL A 85 14.50 5.72 12.34
CA VAL A 85 14.14 5.66 13.76
C VAL A 85 15.38 5.41 14.60
N THR A 86 15.57 6.23 15.61
CA THR A 86 16.64 6.13 16.60
C THR A 86 16.04 5.89 17.97
N VAL A 87 16.55 4.94 18.72
CA VAL A 87 16.13 4.63 20.11
C VAL A 87 17.32 4.80 21.04
N ASN A 88 17.16 5.61 22.07
CA ASN A 88 18.22 5.90 23.06
C ASN A 88 19.58 6.30 22.42
N GLY A 89 19.52 7.05 21.31
CA GLY A 89 20.71 7.51 20.55
C GLY A 89 21.26 6.50 19.53
N GLY A 90 20.75 5.26 19.48
CA GLY A 90 21.14 4.26 18.48
C GLY A 90 20.14 4.16 17.35
N VAL A 91 20.61 4.18 16.08
CA VAL A 91 19.75 3.95 14.90
C VAL A 91 19.31 2.50 14.89
N VAL A 92 17.99 2.27 14.99
CA VAL A 92 17.41 0.91 15.05
C VAL A 92 16.77 0.52 13.73
N SER A 93 16.28 1.47 12.95
CA SER A 93 15.68 1.20 11.64
C SER A 93 15.80 2.39 10.70
N THR A 94 16.19 2.15 9.46
CA THR A 94 16.18 3.16 8.39
C THR A 94 14.87 3.19 7.60
N LYS A 95 13.98 2.23 7.88
CA LYS A 95 12.68 2.10 7.22
C LYS A 95 11.58 2.02 8.27
N PHE A 96 10.52 2.75 8.03
CA PHE A 96 9.30 2.71 8.83
C PHE A 96 8.09 2.94 7.94
N SER A 97 6.91 2.64 8.45
CA SER A 97 5.64 2.97 7.79
C SER A 97 4.74 3.75 8.73
N PHE A 98 3.99 4.68 8.16
CA PHE A 98 2.97 5.45 8.86
C PHE A 98 1.75 5.59 7.94
N ASP A 99 0.57 5.22 8.45
CA ASP A 99 -0.69 5.24 7.72
C ASP A 99 -1.68 6.31 8.21
N GLY A 100 -1.24 7.18 9.14
CA GLY A 100 -2.05 8.22 9.75
C GLY A 100 -2.61 7.85 11.12
N GLU A 101 -2.67 6.58 11.46
CA GLU A 101 -3.13 6.08 12.76
C GLU A 101 -2.08 5.19 13.41
N THR A 102 -1.34 4.44 12.61
CA THR A 102 -0.39 3.44 13.07
C THR A 102 1.01 3.72 12.54
N PHE A 103 1.98 3.74 13.42
CA PHE A 103 3.41 3.84 13.11
C PHE A 103 4.08 2.50 13.39
N ARG A 104 4.88 1.99 12.43
CA ARG A 104 5.54 0.69 12.52
C ARG A 104 6.98 0.78 12.08
N TYR A 105 7.85 0.12 12.80
CA TYR A 105 9.24 -0.08 12.39
C TYR A 105 9.81 -1.39 12.94
N GLN A 106 10.87 -1.87 12.32
CA GLN A 106 11.57 -3.09 12.75
C GLN A 106 12.63 -2.73 13.78
N HIS A 107 12.57 -3.36 14.95
CA HIS A 107 13.58 -3.26 16.02
C HIS A 107 14.24 -4.63 16.21
N GLY A 108 15.40 -4.84 15.60
CA GLY A 108 16.02 -6.17 15.57
C GLY A 108 15.16 -7.18 14.81
N THR A 109 14.70 -8.23 15.48
CA THR A 109 13.83 -9.27 14.93
C THR A 109 12.33 -9.00 15.14
N GLU A 110 11.97 -7.98 15.91
CA GLU A 110 10.60 -7.66 16.28
C GLU A 110 10.08 -6.43 15.54
N GLU A 111 8.83 -6.48 15.11
CA GLU A 111 8.12 -5.30 14.60
C GLU A 111 7.47 -4.60 15.79
N ARG A 112 7.82 -3.31 15.99
CA ARG A 112 7.16 -2.44 16.94
C ARG A 112 6.05 -1.64 16.26
N VAL A 113 4.86 -1.69 16.83
CA VAL A 113 3.65 -1.05 16.33
C VAL A 113 3.16 -0.05 17.35
N PHE A 114 2.99 1.22 16.94
CA PHE A 114 2.47 2.29 17.78
C PHE A 114 1.18 2.80 17.20
N ARG A 115 0.21 3.10 18.06
CA ARG A 115 -1.08 3.68 17.69
C ARG A 115 -1.19 5.11 18.21
N PHE A 116 -1.64 5.99 17.36
CA PHE A 116 -2.00 7.36 17.71
C PHE A 116 -3.46 7.46 18.09
N GLY A 117 -3.81 8.42 18.96
CA GLY A 117 -5.20 8.81 19.16
C GLY A 117 -5.76 9.52 17.93
N LEU A 118 -7.06 9.44 17.70
CA LEU A 118 -7.74 10.07 16.57
C LEU A 118 -7.42 11.57 16.49
N GLY A 119 -6.72 11.96 15.41
CA GLY A 119 -6.35 13.36 15.13
C GLY A 119 -5.31 13.98 16.07
N ASN A 120 -4.73 13.21 16.97
CA ASN A 120 -3.71 13.67 17.91
C ASN A 120 -2.36 12.99 17.70
N PHE A 121 -1.40 13.73 17.16
CA PHE A 121 -0.02 13.28 16.94
C PHE A 121 0.94 13.78 18.05
N SER A 122 0.45 14.05 19.25
CA SER A 122 1.25 14.43 20.42
C SER A 122 1.56 13.25 21.35
N SER A 123 0.80 12.16 21.25
CA SER A 123 1.03 10.94 22.01
C SER A 123 0.82 9.70 21.16
N MET A 124 1.63 8.68 21.38
CA MET A 124 1.50 7.36 20.75
C MET A 124 1.64 6.26 21.80
N LYS A 125 0.92 5.16 21.60
CA LYS A 125 0.88 4.01 22.51
C LYS A 125 1.46 2.79 21.80
N LEU A 126 2.41 2.11 22.45
CA LEU A 126 2.96 0.87 21.93
C LEU A 126 1.92 -0.25 22.03
N ASP A 127 1.61 -0.88 20.90
CA ASP A 127 0.70 -2.04 20.83
C ASP A 127 1.49 -3.31 21.15
N THR A 128 1.39 -3.76 22.39
CA THR A 128 2.06 -4.97 22.87
C THR A 128 1.04 -6.00 23.33
N LYS A 129 1.43 -7.27 23.26
CA LYS A 129 0.62 -8.40 23.77
C LYS A 129 0.66 -8.52 25.29
N VAL A 130 1.53 -7.75 25.97
CA VAL A 130 1.66 -7.74 27.43
C VAL A 130 0.72 -6.69 28.05
N ALA A 131 0.44 -6.86 29.36
CA ALA A 131 -0.48 -5.97 30.08
C ALA A 131 0.03 -4.52 30.15
N TYR A 132 1.34 -4.30 30.18
CA TYR A 132 1.94 -2.97 30.16
C TYR A 132 2.05 -2.45 28.71
N GLN A 133 1.46 -1.31 28.46
CA GLN A 133 1.48 -0.64 27.16
C GLN A 133 2.05 0.78 27.34
N PRO A 134 3.34 0.98 27.06
CA PRO A 134 4.00 2.27 27.21
C PRO A 134 3.34 3.34 26.32
N VAL A 135 3.23 4.55 26.87
CA VAL A 135 2.75 5.73 26.15
C VAL A 135 3.93 6.67 25.97
N TYR A 136 4.15 7.11 24.75
CA TYR A 136 5.19 8.07 24.40
C TYR A 136 4.57 9.42 24.08
N VAL A 137 5.17 10.47 24.60
CA VAL A 137 4.73 11.85 24.40
C VAL A 137 5.76 12.57 23.54
N LYS A 138 5.28 13.34 22.56
CA LYS A 138 6.14 14.14 21.70
C LYS A 138 6.70 15.31 22.50
N THR A 139 8.02 15.41 22.51
CA THR A 139 8.74 16.57 23.08
C THR A 139 9.00 17.57 21.97
N LEU A 140 8.71 18.84 22.23
CA LEU A 140 8.94 19.95 21.30
C LEU A 140 10.44 20.28 21.23
#